data_b9d599b03b3e7b1fcc378bc2fb98806b
#
_entry.id   b9d599b03b3e7b1fcc378bc2fb98806b
#
_cell.length_a   1.000
_cell.length_b   1.000
_cell.length_c   1.000
_cell.angle_alpha   90.00
_cell.angle_beta   90.00
_cell.angle_gamma   90.00
#
_symmetry.space_group_name_H-M   'P 1'
#
loop_
_entity.id
_entity.type
_entity.pdbx_description
1 polymer ?
#
loop_
_entity_poly.entity_id
_entity_poly.type
_entity_poly.pdbx_seq_one_letter_code
_entity_poly.pdbx_strand_id
1 'polypeptide(L)'
;MDETTYLVQLLRDNWPSTSVMEDTLGIAAAHRIKPTVLDIRNLSSGASTDGSTGKVSRGQARQYSLLNKLSPAVGSATSSDLIIVYEDGQDNTYPTIDWSVRNESYSMTCHIRTVSGGDTRAADNIYGHDRLESIYKILRYTIESQRKGSTVTIGSDSLKMHQIHLGGRTESNNKAKRLFGYKVNVTMKRFAISV
;
A
#
# COMPACT_ATOMS: atom_id res chain seq x y z
N MET A 1 13.88 1.35 -12.17
CA MET A 1 12.73 1.14 -11.23
C MET A 1 12.87 2.16 -10.11
N ASP A 2 11.79 2.83 -9.74
CA ASP A 2 11.77 3.73 -8.58
C ASP A 2 11.29 3.02 -7.30
N GLU A 3 11.42 3.71 -6.18
CA GLU A 3 11.20 3.19 -4.83
C GLU A 3 9.71 2.89 -4.58
N THR A 4 8.80 3.69 -5.14
CA THR A 4 7.36 3.43 -5.04
C THR A 4 6.98 2.16 -5.77
N THR A 5 7.47 1.99 -7.00
CA THR A 5 7.28 0.78 -7.80
C THR A 5 7.88 -0.45 -7.11
N TYR A 6 9.08 -0.29 -6.50
CA TYR A 6 9.71 -1.33 -5.69
C TYR A 6 8.78 -1.81 -4.57
N LEU A 7 8.27 -0.88 -3.75
CA LEU A 7 7.42 -1.25 -2.60
C LEU A 7 6.09 -1.88 -3.06
N VAL A 8 5.49 -1.35 -4.12
CA VAL A 8 4.27 -1.95 -4.71
C VAL A 8 4.51 -3.39 -5.14
N GLN A 9 5.62 -3.65 -5.85
CA GLN A 9 5.94 -4.99 -6.32
C GLN A 9 6.31 -5.92 -5.17
N LEU A 10 7.11 -5.43 -4.20
CA LEU A 10 7.45 -6.17 -3.00
C LEU A 10 6.19 -6.71 -2.29
N LEU A 11 5.20 -5.84 -2.10
CA LEU A 11 3.93 -6.20 -1.45
C LEU A 11 3.12 -7.20 -2.29
N ARG A 12 3.16 -7.07 -3.62
CA ARG A 12 2.46 -8.01 -4.52
C ARG A 12 3.07 -9.40 -4.49
N ASP A 13 4.39 -9.48 -4.53
CA ASP A 13 5.12 -10.74 -4.63
C ASP A 13 5.19 -11.50 -3.30
N ASN A 14 5.27 -10.75 -2.18
CA ASN A 14 5.42 -11.32 -0.85
C ASN A 14 4.14 -11.32 -0.01
N TRP A 15 2.97 -11.13 -0.63
CA TRP A 15 1.70 -11.27 0.08
C TRP A 15 1.56 -12.72 0.57
N PRO A 16 1.32 -12.95 1.87
CA PRO A 16 1.33 -14.29 2.43
C PRO A 16 0.27 -15.19 1.84
N SER A 17 0.54 -16.49 1.82
CA SER A 17 -0.42 -17.51 1.41
C SER A 17 -1.59 -17.61 2.38
N THR A 18 -2.68 -18.21 1.94
CA THR A 18 -3.88 -18.41 2.77
C THR A 18 -3.55 -19.19 4.05
N SER A 19 -2.68 -20.19 3.98
CA SER A 19 -2.24 -20.98 5.16
C SER A 19 -1.48 -20.12 6.17
N VAL A 20 -0.57 -19.27 5.71
CA VAL A 20 0.14 -18.33 6.62
C VAL A 20 -0.82 -17.34 7.26
N MET A 21 -1.79 -16.81 6.50
CA MET A 21 -2.81 -15.92 7.03
C MET A 21 -3.67 -16.60 8.09
N GLU A 22 -3.96 -17.90 7.93
CA GLU A 22 -4.73 -18.69 8.89
C GLU A 22 -3.91 -19.08 10.12
N ASP A 23 -2.87 -19.87 9.89
CA ASP A 23 -2.14 -20.57 10.94
C ASP A 23 -1.23 -19.64 11.76
N THR A 24 -0.59 -18.68 11.07
CA THR A 24 0.38 -17.78 11.70
C THR A 24 -0.26 -16.47 12.17
N LEU A 25 -1.15 -15.90 11.37
CA LEU A 25 -1.72 -14.60 11.64
C LEU A 25 -3.11 -14.67 12.29
N GLY A 26 -3.76 -15.83 12.28
CA GLY A 26 -5.11 -16.01 12.83
C GLY A 26 -6.14 -15.11 12.14
N ILE A 27 -6.01 -14.91 10.82
CA ILE A 27 -6.96 -14.09 10.05
C ILE A 27 -8.18 -14.92 9.68
N ALA A 28 -9.36 -14.43 9.98
CA ALA A 28 -10.62 -15.09 9.61
C ALA A 28 -10.75 -15.25 8.08
N ALA A 29 -11.37 -16.33 7.63
CA ALA A 29 -11.48 -16.67 6.20
C ALA A 29 -12.05 -15.52 5.35
N ALA A 30 -13.05 -14.82 5.84
CA ALA A 30 -13.68 -13.68 5.19
C ALA A 30 -12.72 -12.49 4.96
N HIS A 31 -11.61 -12.41 5.69
CA HIS A 31 -10.64 -11.31 5.66
C HIS A 31 -9.34 -11.65 4.92
N ARG A 32 -9.21 -12.87 4.37
CA ARG A 32 -8.00 -13.36 3.68
C ARG A 32 -7.87 -12.90 2.23
N ILE A 33 -8.69 -11.95 1.82
CA ILE A 33 -8.71 -11.44 0.44
C ILE A 33 -7.51 -10.50 0.25
N LYS A 34 -6.74 -10.73 -0.81
CA LYS A 34 -5.63 -9.86 -1.18
C LYS A 34 -6.16 -8.52 -1.69
N PRO A 35 -5.76 -7.39 -1.08
CA PRO A 35 -6.16 -6.07 -1.58
C PRO A 35 -5.46 -5.75 -2.90
N THR A 36 -6.00 -4.81 -3.65
CA THR A 36 -5.31 -4.26 -4.81
C THR A 36 -4.22 -3.30 -4.33
N VAL A 37 -2.96 -3.58 -4.66
CA VAL A 37 -1.83 -2.70 -4.32
C VAL A 37 -1.52 -1.81 -5.51
N LEU A 38 -1.53 -0.50 -5.32
CA LEU A 38 -1.38 0.50 -6.38
C LEU A 38 -0.33 1.55 -6.02
N ASP A 39 0.43 1.95 -7.04
CA ASP A 39 1.16 3.22 -7.03
C ASP A 39 0.16 4.36 -7.20
N ILE A 40 0.33 5.43 -6.41
CA ILE A 40 -0.56 6.59 -6.48
C ILE A 40 -0.59 7.23 -7.87
N ARG A 41 0.50 7.16 -8.62
CA ARG A 41 0.60 7.69 -9.98
C ARG A 41 -0.36 6.99 -10.93
N ASN A 42 -0.63 5.71 -10.70
CA ASN A 42 -1.57 4.91 -11.49
C ASN A 42 -3.04 5.24 -11.21
N LEU A 43 -3.32 5.97 -10.12
CA LEU A 43 -4.68 6.45 -9.83
C LEU A 43 -5.07 7.64 -10.72
N SER A 44 -4.10 8.46 -11.11
CA SER A 44 -4.34 9.62 -11.98
C SER A 44 -4.61 9.25 -13.44
N SER A 45 -4.06 8.14 -13.90
CA SER A 45 -4.29 7.65 -15.26
C SER A 45 -5.67 7.00 -15.47
N GLY A 46 -6.31 6.54 -14.39
CA GLY A 46 -7.67 5.97 -14.43
C GLY A 46 -8.80 7.02 -14.44
N ALA A 47 -8.52 8.27 -14.10
CA ALA A 47 -9.50 9.36 -14.16
C ALA A 47 -9.74 9.88 -15.57
N SER A 48 -8.90 9.50 -16.53
CA SER A 48 -8.96 9.95 -17.93
C SER A 48 -10.05 9.26 -18.76
N THR A 49 -10.67 8.20 -18.28
CA THR A 49 -11.69 7.46 -19.02
C THR A 49 -13.09 8.07 -18.93
N ASP A 50 -13.28 9.09 -18.10
CA ASP A 50 -14.60 9.70 -17.84
C ASP A 50 -14.90 10.92 -18.73
N GLY A 51 -14.12 11.19 -19.76
CA GLY A 51 -14.38 12.29 -20.70
C GLY A 51 -14.36 13.71 -20.11
N SER A 52 -14.09 13.85 -18.83
CA SER A 52 -14.00 15.13 -18.12
C SER A 52 -12.58 15.70 -18.26
N THR A 53 -12.42 16.60 -19.22
CA THR A 53 -11.17 17.34 -19.47
C THR A 53 -10.83 18.40 -18.43
N GLY A 54 -11.47 18.38 -17.27
CA GLY A 54 -11.13 19.25 -16.16
C GLY A 54 -9.79 18.84 -15.53
N LYS A 55 -8.83 19.76 -15.45
CA LYS A 55 -7.60 19.60 -14.66
C LYS A 55 -7.97 19.39 -13.19
N VAL A 56 -8.17 18.16 -12.81
CA VAL A 56 -8.47 17.79 -11.42
C VAL A 56 -7.17 17.94 -10.61
N SER A 57 -7.21 18.69 -9.52
CA SER A 57 -6.03 18.78 -8.64
C SER A 57 -5.64 17.39 -8.14
N ARG A 58 -4.33 17.18 -7.88
CA ARG A 58 -3.82 15.89 -7.37
C ARG A 58 -4.63 15.35 -6.19
N GLY A 59 -5.14 16.23 -5.31
CA GLY A 59 -5.98 15.85 -4.17
C GLY A 59 -7.38 15.39 -4.57
N GLN A 60 -7.97 16.00 -5.58
CA GLN A 60 -9.30 15.63 -6.08
C GLN A 60 -9.27 14.35 -6.89
N ALA A 61 -8.25 14.17 -7.74
CA ALA A 61 -8.03 12.92 -8.46
C ALA A 61 -7.86 11.73 -7.50
N ARG A 62 -7.16 11.95 -6.38
CA ARG A 62 -7.02 10.95 -5.30
C ARG A 62 -8.35 10.56 -4.67
N GLN A 63 -9.23 11.52 -4.38
CA GLN A 63 -10.55 11.25 -3.79
C GLN A 63 -11.50 10.58 -4.79
N TYR A 64 -11.55 11.06 -6.01
CA TYR A 64 -12.45 10.54 -7.05
C TYR A 64 -12.08 9.13 -7.49
N SER A 65 -10.81 8.88 -7.75
CA SER A 65 -10.35 7.56 -8.16
C SER A 65 -10.51 6.50 -7.07
N LEU A 66 -10.28 6.87 -5.81
CA LEU A 66 -10.56 6.00 -4.67
C LEU A 66 -12.05 5.73 -4.51
N LEU A 67 -12.89 6.75 -4.63
CA LEU A 67 -14.34 6.63 -4.52
C LEU A 67 -14.94 5.82 -5.67
N ASN A 68 -14.47 6.03 -6.90
CA ASN A 68 -14.96 5.31 -8.07
C ASN A 68 -14.50 3.85 -8.08
N LYS A 69 -13.32 3.54 -7.56
CA LYS A 69 -12.87 2.14 -7.41
C LYS A 69 -13.48 1.43 -6.21
N LEU A 70 -13.89 2.16 -5.18
CA LEU A 70 -14.54 1.61 -4.00
C LEU A 70 -16.07 1.57 -4.13
N SER A 71 -16.66 2.46 -4.94
CA SER A 71 -18.11 2.60 -5.09
C SER A 71 -18.80 1.50 -5.90
N PRO A 72 -18.25 0.99 -7.03
CA PRO A 72 -18.89 -0.08 -7.77
C PRO A 72 -18.72 -1.46 -7.15
N ALA A 73 -17.88 -1.59 -6.16
CA ALA A 73 -17.51 -2.87 -5.56
C ALA A 73 -18.30 -3.20 -4.28
N VAL A 74 -19.29 -2.41 -3.94
CA VAL A 74 -20.22 -2.68 -2.85
C VAL A 74 -21.11 -3.88 -3.24
N GLY A 75 -20.58 -5.07 -3.12
CA GLY A 75 -21.24 -6.34 -3.51
C GLY A 75 -20.26 -7.40 -4.04
N SER A 76 -19.07 -7.01 -4.41
CA SER A 76 -17.99 -7.93 -4.82
C SER A 76 -16.86 -7.85 -3.79
N ALA A 77 -16.71 -8.87 -2.98
CA ALA A 77 -15.70 -8.97 -1.92
C ALA A 77 -14.24 -8.84 -2.42
N THR A 78 -14.02 -8.87 -3.72
CA THR A 78 -12.68 -9.00 -4.33
C THR A 78 -12.04 -7.67 -4.77
N SER A 79 -12.76 -6.55 -4.80
CA SER A 79 -12.27 -5.33 -5.43
C SER A 79 -12.31 -4.06 -4.59
N SER A 80 -12.83 -4.12 -3.37
CA SER A 80 -13.07 -2.92 -2.55
C SER A 80 -11.89 -2.49 -1.68
N ASP A 81 -10.91 -3.37 -1.46
CA ASP A 81 -9.78 -3.07 -0.60
C ASP A 81 -8.60 -2.60 -1.41
N LEU A 82 -7.99 -1.52 -0.97
CA LEU A 82 -6.85 -0.91 -1.64
C LEU A 82 -5.71 -0.66 -0.67
N ILE A 83 -4.49 -0.86 -1.15
CA ILE A 83 -3.27 -0.30 -0.57
C ILE A 83 -2.67 0.62 -1.61
N ILE A 84 -2.61 1.91 -1.29
CA ILE A 84 -2.04 2.93 -2.16
C ILE A 84 -0.69 3.32 -1.60
N VAL A 85 0.35 3.17 -2.41
CA VAL A 85 1.72 3.48 -2.02
C VAL A 85 2.12 4.81 -2.66
N TYR A 86 2.77 5.67 -1.87
CA TYR A 86 3.37 6.91 -2.34
C TYR A 86 4.57 7.30 -1.49
N GLU A 87 5.48 8.04 -2.07
CA GLU A 87 6.64 8.60 -1.42
C GLU A 87 6.29 9.91 -0.73
N ASP A 88 6.69 10.08 0.52
CA ASP A 88 6.53 11.30 1.30
C ASP A 88 7.81 12.15 1.31
N GLY A 89 8.97 11.52 1.20
CA GLY A 89 10.25 12.22 1.17
C GLY A 89 11.46 11.30 1.05
N GLN A 90 12.57 11.91 0.75
CA GLN A 90 13.88 11.26 0.64
C GLN A 90 14.93 12.05 1.42
N ASP A 91 15.72 11.36 2.21
CA ASP A 91 16.90 11.90 2.90
C ASP A 91 18.15 11.19 2.44
N ASN A 92 19.23 11.97 2.29
CA ASN A 92 20.54 11.47 1.90
C ASN A 92 21.56 11.81 2.97
N THR A 93 22.33 10.83 3.41
CA THR A 93 23.48 11.02 4.30
C THR A 93 24.73 10.40 3.70
N TYR A 94 25.86 11.05 3.93
CA TYR A 94 27.15 10.63 3.40
C TYR A 94 28.06 10.21 4.57
N PRO A 95 28.19 8.90 4.83
CA PRO A 95 28.96 8.41 5.96
C PRO A 95 30.48 8.44 5.74
N THR A 96 30.93 8.67 4.50
CA THR A 96 32.35 8.73 4.15
C THR A 96 32.78 10.16 3.81
N ILE A 97 34.02 10.51 4.18
CA ILE A 97 34.57 11.85 3.95
C ILE A 97 34.71 12.14 2.44
N ASP A 98 35.00 11.11 1.65
CA ASP A 98 35.17 11.20 0.19
C ASP A 98 33.84 11.19 -0.58
N TRP A 99 32.70 11.13 0.12
CA TRP A 99 31.37 11.08 -0.48
C TRP A 99 31.12 9.88 -1.41
N SER A 100 31.99 8.88 -1.36
CA SER A 100 31.91 7.69 -2.22
C SER A 100 30.72 6.80 -1.88
N VAL A 101 30.23 6.85 -0.64
CA VAL A 101 29.06 6.10 -0.19
C VAL A 101 27.96 7.05 0.26
N ARG A 102 26.78 6.85 -0.29
CA ARG A 102 25.57 7.59 0.08
C ARG A 102 24.56 6.65 0.70
N ASN A 103 24.08 6.98 1.89
CA ASN A 103 22.93 6.35 2.50
C ASN A 103 21.67 7.10 2.08
N GLU A 104 20.81 6.44 1.36
CA GLU A 104 19.52 6.97 0.94
C GLU A 104 18.43 6.38 1.84
N SER A 105 17.60 7.24 2.41
CA SER A 105 16.44 6.87 3.21
C SER A 105 15.19 7.43 2.57
N TYR A 106 14.25 6.55 2.25
CA TYR A 106 12.98 6.88 1.62
C TYR A 106 11.86 6.72 2.62
N SER A 107 11.08 7.78 2.83
CA SER A 107 9.85 7.74 3.61
C SER A 107 8.67 7.49 2.69
N MET A 108 8.00 6.37 2.90
CA MET A 108 6.87 5.94 2.09
C MET A 108 5.62 5.85 2.96
N THR A 109 4.47 6.12 2.38
CA THR A 109 3.18 5.85 3.00
C THR A 109 2.42 4.76 2.25
N CYS A 110 2.02 3.72 2.97
CA CYS A 110 1.02 2.75 2.53
C CYS A 110 -0.34 3.16 3.09
N HIS A 111 -1.23 3.64 2.22
CA HIS A 111 -2.57 4.03 2.61
C HIS A 111 -3.54 2.89 2.35
N ILE A 112 -3.90 2.16 3.40
CA ILE A 112 -4.88 1.07 3.36
C ILE A 112 -6.28 1.68 3.37
N ARG A 113 -7.17 1.18 2.53
CA ARG A 113 -8.57 1.58 2.46
C ARG A 113 -9.46 0.37 2.33
N THR A 114 -10.51 0.34 3.16
CA THR A 114 -11.59 -0.65 3.11
C THR A 114 -12.94 0.05 3.12
N VAL A 115 -13.97 -0.64 2.62
CA VAL A 115 -15.35 -0.17 2.66
C VAL A 115 -16.16 -1.13 3.50
N SER A 116 -17.00 -0.62 4.38
CA SER A 116 -18.01 -1.46 5.04
C SER A 116 -19.09 -1.85 4.01
N GLY A 117 -19.34 -3.13 3.86
CA GLY A 117 -20.45 -3.64 3.06
C GLY A 117 -21.77 -3.01 3.54
N GLY A 118 -22.50 -2.38 2.63
CA GLY A 118 -23.70 -1.62 2.96
C GLY A 118 -24.97 -2.44 3.07
N ASP A 119 -24.94 -3.72 2.77
CA ASP A 119 -26.11 -4.57 2.81
C ASP A 119 -26.19 -5.32 4.15
N THR A 120 -27.09 -4.87 5.01
CA THR A 120 -27.40 -5.52 6.28
C THR A 120 -28.03 -6.90 6.13
N ARG A 121 -28.30 -7.34 4.90
CA ARG A 121 -28.92 -8.63 4.58
C ARG A 121 -27.93 -9.73 4.24
N ALA A 122 -26.67 -9.40 3.98
CA ALA A 122 -25.65 -10.42 3.78
C ALA A 122 -25.32 -11.05 5.12
N ALA A 123 -25.43 -12.37 5.22
CA ALA A 123 -25.02 -13.14 6.40
C ALA A 123 -23.53 -12.96 6.77
N ASP A 124 -22.74 -12.37 5.88
CA ASP A 124 -21.33 -12.06 6.01
C ASP A 124 -21.13 -10.54 6.16
N ASN A 125 -21.64 -9.96 7.23
CA ASN A 125 -21.34 -8.58 7.60
C ASN A 125 -19.87 -8.45 7.99
N ILE A 126 -19.01 -8.37 6.98
CA ILE A 126 -17.59 -8.05 7.15
C ILE A 126 -17.52 -6.58 7.48
N TYR A 127 -17.30 -6.25 8.74
CA TYR A 127 -17.08 -4.88 9.16
C TYR A 127 -15.82 -4.35 8.50
N GLY A 128 -15.93 -3.21 7.83
CA GLY A 128 -14.81 -2.59 7.14
C GLY A 128 -13.61 -2.32 8.05
N HIS A 129 -13.85 -2.09 9.35
CA HIS A 129 -12.80 -1.92 10.36
C HIS A 129 -12.06 -3.23 10.64
N ASP A 130 -12.75 -4.37 10.83
CA ASP A 130 -12.10 -5.66 11.12
C ASP A 130 -11.26 -6.12 9.94
N ARG A 131 -11.72 -5.81 8.75
CA ARG A 131 -11.01 -6.04 7.51
C ARG A 131 -9.78 -5.16 7.39
N LEU A 132 -9.88 -3.89 7.78
CA LEU A 132 -8.77 -2.95 7.83
C LEU A 132 -7.67 -3.43 8.78
N GLU A 133 -8.03 -3.89 9.98
CA GLU A 133 -7.10 -4.46 10.95
C GLU A 133 -6.42 -5.73 10.40
N SER A 134 -7.18 -6.58 9.73
CA SER A 134 -6.64 -7.80 9.12
C SER A 134 -5.63 -7.47 8.02
N ILE A 135 -5.92 -6.53 7.13
CA ILE A 135 -5.01 -6.09 6.07
C ILE A 135 -3.76 -5.43 6.68
N TYR A 136 -3.92 -4.60 7.72
CA TYR A 136 -2.78 -4.00 8.41
C TYR A 136 -1.87 -5.07 9.05
N LYS A 137 -2.44 -6.09 9.69
CA LYS A 137 -1.70 -7.19 10.29
C LYS A 137 -0.91 -7.98 9.25
N ILE A 138 -1.50 -8.23 8.09
CA ILE A 138 -0.85 -8.89 6.96
C ILE A 138 0.26 -7.99 6.37
N LEU A 139 -0.01 -6.70 6.15
CA LEU A 139 0.98 -5.73 5.67
C LEU A 139 2.20 -5.68 6.61
N ARG A 140 1.94 -5.59 7.91
CA ARG A 140 2.98 -5.62 8.93
C ARG A 140 3.85 -6.86 8.83
N TYR A 141 3.23 -8.04 8.77
CA TYR A 141 3.95 -9.31 8.60
C TYR A 141 4.81 -9.32 7.32
N THR A 142 4.25 -8.87 6.21
CA THR A 142 4.95 -8.80 4.93
C THR A 142 6.18 -7.88 5.01
N ILE A 143 6.04 -6.69 5.56
CA ILE A 143 7.16 -5.75 5.72
C ILE A 143 8.21 -6.29 6.71
N GLU A 144 7.79 -6.81 7.86
CA GLU A 144 8.71 -7.35 8.87
C GLU A 144 9.48 -8.57 8.38
N SER A 145 8.87 -9.41 7.52
CA SER A 145 9.56 -10.53 6.89
C SER A 145 10.67 -10.08 5.92
N GLN A 146 10.55 -8.88 5.36
CA GLN A 146 11.50 -8.28 4.42
C GLN A 146 12.41 -7.22 5.05
N ARG A 147 12.45 -7.11 6.38
CA ARG A 147 13.17 -6.03 7.10
C ARG A 147 14.67 -5.94 6.80
N LYS A 148 15.30 -7.05 6.42
CA LYS A 148 16.72 -7.10 6.00
C LYS A 148 16.93 -6.62 4.56
N GLY A 149 15.87 -6.14 3.93
CA GLY A 149 15.87 -5.76 2.54
C GLY A 149 15.77 -6.95 1.59
N SER A 150 15.49 -6.63 0.36
CA SER A 150 15.38 -7.61 -0.73
C SER A 150 15.67 -6.93 -2.06
N THR A 151 15.86 -7.75 -3.09
CA THR A 151 15.91 -7.28 -4.48
C THR A 151 14.57 -7.57 -5.12
N VAL A 152 13.99 -6.55 -5.76
CA VAL A 152 12.80 -6.68 -6.60
C VAL A 152 13.22 -6.44 -8.04
N THR A 153 12.74 -7.29 -8.96
CA THR A 153 13.02 -7.21 -10.39
C THR A 153 11.72 -7.12 -11.17
N ILE A 154 11.65 -6.17 -12.11
CA ILE A 154 10.54 -6.02 -13.05
C ILE A 154 11.11 -5.90 -14.45
N GLY A 155 10.92 -6.92 -15.28
CA GLY A 155 11.57 -6.99 -16.58
C GLY A 155 13.09 -7.01 -16.46
N SER A 156 13.77 -6.03 -17.07
CA SER A 156 15.24 -5.85 -16.98
C SER A 156 15.69 -5.01 -15.80
N ASP A 157 14.77 -4.32 -15.14
CA ASP A 157 15.08 -3.38 -14.05
C ASP A 157 15.06 -4.09 -12.71
N SER A 158 16.09 -3.88 -11.91
CA SER A 158 16.14 -4.37 -10.54
C SER A 158 16.52 -3.27 -9.56
N LEU A 159 15.93 -3.31 -8.37
CA LEU A 159 16.25 -2.40 -7.28
C LEU A 159 16.42 -3.22 -6.00
N LYS A 160 17.48 -2.94 -5.26
CA LYS A 160 17.78 -3.57 -3.97
C LYS A 160 17.67 -2.54 -2.86
N MET A 161 16.83 -2.83 -1.88
CA MET A 161 16.83 -2.16 -0.58
C MET A 161 17.60 -3.01 0.44
N HIS A 162 18.29 -2.34 1.37
CA HIS A 162 19.08 -3.02 2.39
C HIS A 162 18.34 -3.13 3.72
N GLN A 163 17.39 -2.24 3.96
CA GLN A 163 16.53 -2.27 5.13
C GLN A 163 15.14 -1.75 4.78
N ILE A 164 14.13 -2.37 5.37
CA ILE A 164 12.74 -1.93 5.28
C ILE A 164 12.16 -1.98 6.68
N HIS A 165 11.57 -0.88 7.14
CA HIS A 165 10.97 -0.75 8.46
C HIS A 165 9.55 -0.25 8.38
N LEU A 166 8.67 -0.87 9.15
CA LEU A 166 7.33 -0.37 9.38
C LEU A 166 7.39 0.69 10.49
N GLY A 167 6.87 1.87 10.22
CA GLY A 167 6.70 2.95 11.18
C GLY A 167 5.31 2.96 11.84
N GLY A 168 4.94 4.13 12.34
CA GLY A 168 3.63 4.35 12.94
C GLY A 168 2.47 4.26 11.96
N ARG A 169 1.27 4.05 12.49
CA ARG A 169 0.02 4.14 11.73
C ARG A 169 -0.85 5.28 12.26
N THR A 170 -1.63 5.88 11.37
CA THR A 170 -2.62 6.92 11.69
C THR A 170 -3.95 6.55 11.06
N GLU A 171 -5.03 6.68 11.81
CA GLU A 171 -6.37 6.44 11.28
C GLU A 171 -6.77 7.53 10.28
N SER A 172 -7.48 7.10 9.24
CA SER A 172 -7.99 7.95 8.18
C SER A 172 -9.41 7.51 7.78
N ASN A 173 -10.32 7.59 8.74
CA ASN A 173 -11.69 7.12 8.58
C ASN A 173 -12.61 8.24 8.05
N ASN A 174 -13.55 7.85 7.18
CA ASN A 174 -14.69 8.69 6.81
C ASN A 174 -15.98 7.91 7.08
N LYS A 175 -16.52 8.10 8.27
CA LYS A 175 -17.72 7.39 8.74
C LYS A 175 -18.94 7.66 7.87
N ALA A 176 -19.13 8.87 7.38
CA ALA A 176 -20.25 9.25 6.52
C ALA A 176 -20.29 8.45 5.21
N LYS A 177 -19.09 8.11 4.68
CA LYS A 177 -18.94 7.30 3.46
C LYS A 177 -18.66 5.82 3.74
N ARG A 178 -18.73 5.40 4.99
CA ARG A 178 -18.38 4.04 5.42
C ARG A 178 -16.99 3.59 4.95
N LEU A 179 -16.06 4.54 4.84
CA LEU A 179 -14.67 4.29 4.47
C LEU A 179 -13.82 4.22 5.72
N PHE A 180 -13.05 3.16 5.83
CA PHE A 180 -12.07 2.96 6.88
C PHE A 180 -10.68 2.95 6.27
N GLY A 181 -9.71 3.51 6.96
CA GLY A 181 -8.35 3.57 6.43
C GLY A 181 -7.29 3.77 7.48
N TYR A 182 -6.09 3.26 7.15
CA TYR A 182 -4.85 3.55 7.85
C TYR A 182 -3.83 4.11 6.89
N LYS A 183 -3.16 5.17 7.31
CA LYS A 183 -1.88 5.59 6.74
C LYS A 183 -0.79 4.94 7.56
N VAL A 184 0.04 4.15 6.93
CA VAL A 184 1.12 3.39 7.55
C VAL A 184 2.43 3.85 6.94
N ASN A 185 3.34 4.35 7.78
CA ASN A 185 4.64 4.79 7.32
C ASN A 185 5.57 3.59 7.13
N VAL A 186 6.32 3.59 6.05
CA VAL A 186 7.35 2.59 5.74
C VAL A 186 8.63 3.34 5.39
N THR A 187 9.72 3.03 6.08
CA THR A 187 11.04 3.58 5.76
C THR A 187 11.86 2.52 5.05
N MET A 188 12.41 2.88 3.90
CA MET A 188 13.32 2.02 3.14
C MET A 188 14.70 2.67 3.06
N LYS A 189 15.76 1.86 3.15
CA LYS A 189 17.14 2.35 3.09
C LYS A 189 17.94 1.60 2.04
N ARG A 190 18.74 2.37 1.30
CA ARG A 190 19.66 1.88 0.30
C ARG A 190 21.05 2.51 0.48
N PHE A 191 22.08 1.70 0.26
CA PHE A 191 23.43 2.21 0.10
C PHE A 191 23.69 2.39 -1.41
N ALA A 192 24.03 3.58 -1.82
CA ALA A 192 24.43 3.89 -3.18
C ALA A 192 25.91 4.27 -3.18
N ILE A 193 26.66 3.74 -4.14
CA ILE A 193 28.04 4.13 -4.39
C ILE A 193 27.98 5.27 -5.41
N SER A 194 28.52 6.43 -5.04
CA SER A 194 28.73 7.51 -6.02
C SER A 194 29.83 7.08 -6.97
N VAL A 195 29.51 6.95 -8.23
CA VAL A 195 30.48 6.73 -9.31
C VAL A 195 30.93 8.07 -9.85
#